data_455d125e27ced8143a13957b1a7ab39f
#
_entry.id   455d125e27ced8143a13957b1a7ab39f
#
_cell.length_a   1.000
_cell.length_b   1.000
_cell.length_c   1.000
_cell.angle_alpha   90.00
_cell.angle_beta   90.00
_cell.angle_gamma   90.00
#
_symmetry.space_group_name_H-M   'P 1'
#
loop_
_entity.id
_entity.type
_entity.pdbx_description
1 polymer ?
#
loop_
_entity_poly.entity_id
_entity_poly.type
_entity_poly.pdbx_seq_one_letter_code
_entity_poly.pdbx_strand_id
1 'polypeptide(L)'
;MRCLIWGAGAIGGTLGAHLTRSGHDVTLVDNLPEHVNAIDRDGLRITGPIAQFTARVPAFTPETLRGEWDTIVLATKAHHTESAARALLPHLSANGCVISAQNGLNELTIADVVGAERTVGAFVNFGADYLEPGVILYGGRGAVVVGEIDGRVTRRVEAIRRAWLDFDARAIVTSNIWGYLWGKEAYGAMLFATALTNESIADALAMPRYRALYVALAQEILAVAAARGVTAEGFDGFDPNAYLPRAPHDAAARSLDELVAHNRRSAKTHSGIWRDLAVRRRRTEVDAQLGIIVAIGNAANTPTPLTARLVELIHDIENGSRAQSLDTLDALAALRGNQAGA
;
A
#
# COMPACT_ATOMS: atom_id res chain seq x y z
N MET A 1 -17.09 -13.95 -10.40
CA MET A 1 -15.92 -14.54 -9.69
C MET A 1 -16.39 -14.91 -8.30
N ARG A 2 -15.96 -16.06 -7.78
CA ARG A 2 -16.12 -16.42 -6.36
C ARG A 2 -14.79 -16.13 -5.64
N CYS A 3 -14.80 -15.31 -4.60
CA CYS A 3 -13.58 -14.96 -3.87
C CYS A 3 -13.82 -14.71 -2.38
N LEU A 4 -12.78 -14.97 -1.61
CA LEU A 4 -12.67 -14.60 -0.21
C LEU A 4 -11.83 -13.34 -0.10
N ILE A 5 -12.26 -12.37 0.69
CA ILE A 5 -11.46 -11.19 1.05
C ILE A 5 -11.09 -11.32 2.52
N TRP A 6 -9.80 -11.50 2.78
CA TRP A 6 -9.23 -11.61 4.11
C TRP A 6 -8.69 -10.27 4.57
N GLY A 7 -9.41 -9.62 5.48
CA GLY A 7 -9.28 -8.24 5.89
C GLY A 7 -10.38 -7.38 5.27
N ALA A 8 -11.52 -7.24 5.95
CA ALA A 8 -12.67 -6.46 5.49
C ALA A 8 -12.57 -4.96 5.83
N GLY A 9 -11.36 -4.48 6.13
CA GLY A 9 -11.07 -3.07 6.42
C GLY A 9 -11.23 -2.15 5.20
N ALA A 10 -10.61 -0.97 5.26
CA ALA A 10 -10.76 0.07 4.24
C ALA A 10 -10.56 -0.43 2.79
N ILE A 11 -9.49 -1.17 2.52
CA ILE A 11 -9.17 -1.65 1.17
C ILE A 11 -10.02 -2.85 0.78
N GLY A 12 -9.95 -3.94 1.56
CA GLY A 12 -10.66 -5.18 1.24
C GLY A 12 -12.17 -5.01 1.27
N GLY A 13 -12.71 -4.29 2.26
CA GLY A 13 -14.14 -4.01 2.35
C GLY A 13 -14.64 -3.16 1.17
N THR A 14 -13.89 -2.12 0.74
CA THR A 14 -14.27 -1.33 -0.44
C THR A 14 -14.31 -2.20 -1.69
N LEU A 15 -13.26 -2.98 -1.95
CA LEU A 15 -13.21 -3.90 -3.09
C LEU A 15 -14.35 -4.93 -3.02
N GLY A 16 -14.51 -5.59 -1.88
CA GLY A 16 -15.54 -6.62 -1.67
C GLY A 16 -16.96 -6.10 -1.85
N ALA A 17 -17.27 -4.93 -1.31
CA ALA A 17 -18.59 -4.32 -1.45
C ALA A 17 -18.91 -4.01 -2.93
N HIS A 18 -17.94 -3.51 -3.71
CA HIS A 18 -18.15 -3.23 -5.13
C HIS A 18 -18.32 -4.50 -5.95
N LEU A 19 -17.49 -5.52 -5.72
CA LEU A 19 -17.62 -6.81 -6.38
C LEU A 19 -18.98 -7.46 -6.07
N THR A 20 -19.39 -7.43 -4.80
CA THR A 20 -20.73 -7.94 -4.39
C THR A 20 -21.86 -7.21 -5.12
N ARG A 21 -21.79 -5.87 -5.19
CA ARG A 21 -22.77 -5.05 -5.90
C ARG A 21 -22.85 -5.39 -7.38
N SER A 22 -21.74 -5.81 -7.98
CA SER A 22 -21.65 -6.23 -9.39
C SER A 22 -22.02 -7.70 -9.61
N GLY A 23 -22.51 -8.40 -8.58
CA GLY A 23 -23.02 -9.77 -8.69
C GLY A 23 -21.95 -10.86 -8.55
N HIS A 24 -20.77 -10.55 -8.04
CA HIS A 24 -19.77 -11.56 -7.71
C HIS A 24 -20.10 -12.24 -6.38
N ASP A 25 -19.71 -13.51 -6.23
CA ASP A 25 -19.84 -14.31 -5.01
C ASP A 25 -18.65 -14.01 -4.08
N VAL A 26 -18.86 -13.06 -3.17
CA VAL A 26 -17.84 -12.55 -2.24
C VAL A 26 -18.15 -12.98 -0.83
N THR A 27 -17.12 -13.42 -0.10
CA THR A 27 -17.15 -13.62 1.34
C THR A 27 -16.10 -12.73 1.99
N LEU A 28 -16.43 -12.08 3.10
CA LEU A 28 -15.50 -11.24 3.86
C LEU A 28 -15.03 -11.95 5.12
N VAL A 29 -13.78 -11.74 5.50
CA VAL A 29 -13.21 -12.15 6.79
C VAL A 29 -12.56 -10.95 7.47
N ASP A 30 -12.84 -10.77 8.73
CA ASP A 30 -12.16 -9.79 9.58
C ASP A 30 -12.01 -10.32 11.01
N ASN A 31 -10.95 -9.91 11.68
CA ASN A 31 -10.67 -10.31 13.05
C ASN A 31 -11.40 -9.46 14.12
N LEU A 32 -12.15 -8.43 13.71
CA LEU A 32 -12.94 -7.58 14.58
C LEU A 32 -14.40 -8.07 14.61
N PRO A 33 -14.84 -8.77 15.67
CA PRO A 33 -16.20 -9.33 15.75
C PRO A 33 -17.30 -8.28 15.62
N GLU A 34 -17.09 -7.08 16.17
CA GLU A 34 -18.03 -5.96 16.04
C GLU A 34 -18.21 -5.51 14.58
N HIS A 35 -17.13 -5.56 13.76
CA HIS A 35 -17.20 -5.23 12.34
C HIS A 35 -17.98 -6.32 11.57
N VAL A 36 -17.64 -7.58 11.82
CA VAL A 36 -18.32 -8.73 11.23
C VAL A 36 -19.82 -8.71 11.57
N ASN A 37 -20.17 -8.52 12.83
CA ASN A 37 -21.56 -8.46 13.29
C ASN A 37 -22.34 -7.29 12.67
N ALA A 38 -21.69 -6.12 12.50
CA ALA A 38 -22.32 -4.98 11.86
C ALA A 38 -22.59 -5.24 10.37
N ILE A 39 -21.64 -5.88 9.66
CA ILE A 39 -21.81 -6.27 8.26
C ILE A 39 -22.93 -7.29 8.09
N ASP A 40 -22.99 -8.31 8.94
CA ASP A 40 -24.01 -9.36 8.87
C ASP A 40 -25.42 -8.78 9.12
N ARG A 41 -25.56 -7.92 10.12
CA ARG A 41 -26.84 -7.31 10.48
C ARG A 41 -27.32 -6.28 9.46
N ASP A 42 -26.47 -5.31 9.11
CA ASP A 42 -26.85 -4.10 8.38
C ASP A 42 -26.31 -4.07 6.94
N GLY A 43 -25.36 -4.94 6.59
CA GLY A 43 -24.55 -4.90 5.38
C GLY A 43 -23.36 -3.96 5.50
N LEU A 44 -22.41 -4.05 4.58
CA LEU A 44 -21.25 -3.17 4.51
C LEU A 44 -21.62 -1.87 3.79
N ARG A 45 -21.60 -0.76 4.51
CA ARG A 45 -21.96 0.57 4.00
C ARG A 45 -20.71 1.29 3.47
N ILE A 46 -20.74 1.59 2.18
CA ILE A 46 -19.77 2.45 1.52
C ILE A 46 -20.32 3.86 1.49
N THR A 47 -19.52 4.83 1.97
CA THR A 47 -19.83 6.25 1.98
C THR A 47 -18.73 7.04 1.25
N GLY A 48 -18.95 8.33 1.01
CA GLY A 48 -17.95 9.24 0.44
C GLY A 48 -18.29 9.75 -0.96
N PRO A 49 -17.37 10.51 -1.56
CA PRO A 49 -17.63 11.22 -2.81
C PRO A 49 -17.63 10.30 -4.04
N ILE A 50 -17.02 9.11 -3.95
CA ILE A 50 -16.88 8.22 -5.13
C ILE A 50 -18.08 7.31 -5.30
N ALA A 51 -18.62 6.77 -4.19
CA ALA A 51 -19.80 5.91 -4.22
C ALA A 51 -20.49 5.91 -2.85
N GLN A 52 -21.82 5.73 -2.86
CA GLN A 52 -22.63 5.59 -1.65
C GLN A 52 -23.64 4.45 -1.87
N PHE A 53 -23.49 3.35 -1.12
CA PHE A 53 -24.38 2.19 -1.17
C PHE A 53 -24.12 1.26 0.01
N THR A 54 -25.02 0.30 0.22
CA THR A 54 -24.82 -0.80 1.16
C THR A 54 -24.80 -2.12 0.40
N ALA A 55 -23.76 -2.93 0.62
CA ALA A 55 -23.63 -4.26 0.07
C ALA A 55 -24.05 -5.31 1.12
N ARG A 56 -24.95 -6.22 0.76
CA ARG A 56 -25.24 -7.41 1.56
C ARG A 56 -24.24 -8.50 1.19
N VAL A 57 -23.28 -8.76 2.06
CA VAL A 57 -22.17 -9.67 1.83
C VAL A 57 -21.94 -10.52 3.09
N PRO A 58 -21.80 -11.85 2.97
CA PRO A 58 -21.47 -12.70 4.11
C PRO A 58 -20.13 -12.29 4.73
N ALA A 59 -20.09 -12.19 6.06
CA ALA A 59 -18.87 -11.85 6.80
C ALA A 59 -18.65 -12.82 7.96
N PHE A 60 -17.39 -13.20 8.17
CA PHE A 60 -17.00 -14.17 9.19
C PHE A 60 -15.75 -13.69 9.93
N THR A 61 -15.57 -14.18 11.16
CA THR A 61 -14.24 -14.15 11.78
C THR A 61 -13.41 -15.35 11.28
N PRO A 62 -12.07 -15.32 11.41
CA PRO A 62 -11.23 -16.47 11.03
C PRO A 62 -11.70 -17.80 11.68
N GLU A 63 -12.17 -17.75 12.91
CA GLU A 63 -12.61 -18.93 13.69
C GLU A 63 -13.93 -19.51 13.17
N THR A 64 -14.82 -18.66 12.65
CA THR A 64 -16.16 -19.07 12.19
C THR A 64 -16.20 -19.39 10.71
N LEU A 65 -15.16 -18.99 9.94
CA LEU A 65 -15.07 -19.27 8.50
C LEU A 65 -15.06 -20.78 8.23
N ARG A 66 -15.76 -21.22 7.18
CA ARG A 66 -15.75 -22.60 6.68
C ARG A 66 -15.75 -22.59 5.16
N GLY A 67 -15.06 -23.56 4.57
CA GLY A 67 -14.98 -23.73 3.11
C GLY A 67 -13.62 -23.41 2.54
N GLU A 68 -13.47 -23.60 1.23
CA GLU A 68 -12.25 -23.34 0.46
C GLU A 68 -12.56 -22.43 -0.72
N TRP A 69 -11.55 -21.63 -1.13
CA TRP A 69 -11.65 -20.67 -2.23
C TRP A 69 -10.45 -20.81 -3.18
N ASP A 70 -10.73 -20.70 -4.47
CA ASP A 70 -9.71 -20.63 -5.52
C ASP A 70 -9.03 -19.27 -5.59
N THR A 71 -9.70 -18.23 -5.07
CA THR A 71 -9.17 -16.85 -5.07
C THR A 71 -9.38 -16.24 -3.69
N ILE A 72 -8.28 -15.91 -3.03
CA ILE A 72 -8.28 -15.18 -1.76
C ILE A 72 -7.57 -13.84 -1.98
N VAL A 73 -8.23 -12.73 -1.64
CA VAL A 73 -7.61 -11.40 -1.62
C VAL A 73 -7.19 -11.11 -0.18
N LEU A 74 -5.90 -10.97 0.06
CA LEU A 74 -5.35 -10.58 1.36
C LEU A 74 -5.21 -9.06 1.41
N ALA A 75 -5.94 -8.42 2.32
CA ALA A 75 -6.04 -6.97 2.47
C ALA A 75 -5.89 -6.51 3.93
N THR A 76 -5.20 -7.29 4.75
CA THR A 76 -4.84 -6.91 6.12
C THR A 76 -3.71 -5.89 6.14
N LYS A 77 -3.46 -5.27 7.30
CA LYS A 77 -2.26 -4.46 7.49
C LYS A 77 -0.99 -5.31 7.32
N ALA A 78 0.05 -4.74 6.72
CA ALA A 78 1.26 -5.47 6.31
C ALA A 78 1.95 -6.25 7.45
N HIS A 79 1.95 -5.71 8.66
CA HIS A 79 2.52 -6.39 9.84
C HIS A 79 1.74 -7.65 10.28
N HIS A 80 0.56 -7.91 9.70
CA HIS A 80 -0.21 -9.14 9.92
C HIS A 80 -0.10 -10.15 8.76
N THR A 81 0.70 -9.86 7.72
CA THR A 81 0.72 -10.66 6.49
C THR A 81 1.06 -12.13 6.76
N GLU A 82 2.12 -12.42 7.49
CA GLU A 82 2.53 -13.79 7.75
C GLU A 82 1.47 -14.57 8.54
N SER A 83 0.97 -13.99 9.62
CA SER A 83 -0.06 -14.65 10.45
C SER A 83 -1.36 -14.86 9.68
N ALA A 84 -1.79 -13.89 8.86
CA ALA A 84 -2.96 -14.01 8.02
C ALA A 84 -2.75 -15.04 6.90
N ALA A 85 -1.58 -15.05 6.24
CA ALA A 85 -1.24 -16.03 5.21
C ALA A 85 -1.25 -17.47 5.76
N ARG A 86 -0.77 -17.69 6.98
CA ARG A 86 -0.87 -19.00 7.66
C ARG A 86 -2.31 -19.36 8.02
N ALA A 87 -3.09 -18.39 8.51
CA ALA A 87 -4.47 -18.62 8.93
C ALA A 87 -5.41 -18.93 7.75
N LEU A 88 -5.16 -18.36 6.56
CA LEU A 88 -5.98 -18.60 5.38
C LEU A 88 -5.65 -19.93 4.66
N LEU A 89 -4.49 -20.56 4.93
CA LEU A 89 -4.07 -21.82 4.24
C LEU A 89 -5.14 -22.93 4.23
N PRO A 90 -5.85 -23.22 5.33
CA PRO A 90 -6.92 -24.22 5.34
C PRO A 90 -8.13 -23.87 4.45
N HIS A 91 -8.20 -22.62 4.01
CA HIS A 91 -9.27 -22.09 3.17
C HIS A 91 -8.84 -21.86 1.72
N LEU A 92 -7.57 -22.11 1.39
CA LEU A 92 -7.04 -21.95 0.05
C LEU A 92 -7.07 -23.32 -0.65
N SER A 93 -7.87 -23.45 -1.71
CA SER A 93 -7.97 -24.69 -2.48
C SER A 93 -6.62 -25.09 -3.08
N ALA A 94 -6.45 -26.37 -3.44
CA ALA A 94 -5.17 -26.90 -3.92
C ALA A 94 -4.58 -26.12 -5.10
N ASN A 95 -5.42 -25.65 -6.02
CA ASN A 95 -5.01 -24.84 -7.18
C ASN A 95 -5.32 -23.34 -7.02
N GLY A 96 -5.69 -22.93 -5.81
CA GLY A 96 -6.05 -21.54 -5.51
C GLY A 96 -4.86 -20.60 -5.43
N CYS A 97 -5.12 -19.30 -5.47
CA CYS A 97 -4.12 -18.25 -5.32
C CYS A 97 -4.51 -17.22 -4.28
N VAL A 98 -3.49 -16.58 -3.73
CA VAL A 98 -3.61 -15.42 -2.84
C VAL A 98 -3.17 -14.17 -3.58
N ILE A 99 -4.03 -13.15 -3.62
CA ILE A 99 -3.77 -11.85 -4.22
C ILE A 99 -3.42 -10.89 -3.08
N SER A 100 -2.24 -10.28 -3.11
CA SER A 100 -1.86 -9.26 -2.11
C SER A 100 -2.43 -7.89 -2.51
N ALA A 101 -3.48 -7.44 -1.83
CA ALA A 101 -4.03 -6.09 -1.98
C ALA A 101 -3.56 -5.17 -0.82
N GLN A 102 -2.28 -5.22 -0.50
CA GLN A 102 -1.65 -4.56 0.64
C GLN A 102 -0.65 -3.49 0.19
N ASN A 103 -0.24 -2.60 1.10
CA ASN A 103 0.92 -1.73 0.90
C ASN A 103 2.19 -2.47 1.29
N GLY A 104 3.29 -2.24 0.59
CA GLY A 104 4.56 -2.91 0.84
C GLY A 104 4.88 -4.01 -0.16
N LEU A 105 5.89 -4.80 0.14
CA LEU A 105 6.35 -5.94 -0.67
C LEU A 105 5.89 -7.27 -0.03
N ASN A 106 4.63 -7.34 0.36
CA ASN A 106 4.07 -8.47 1.12
C ASN A 106 4.00 -9.76 0.31
N GLU A 107 4.06 -9.68 -1.00
CA GLU A 107 4.13 -10.81 -1.91
C GLU A 107 5.31 -11.73 -1.57
N LEU A 108 6.42 -11.19 -1.05
CA LEU A 108 7.57 -11.97 -0.58
C LEU A 108 7.16 -12.88 0.58
N THR A 109 6.53 -12.30 1.62
CA THR A 109 6.06 -13.04 2.79
C THR A 109 4.94 -14.03 2.45
N ILE A 110 4.03 -13.65 1.54
CA ILE A 110 2.95 -14.54 1.10
C ILE A 110 3.54 -15.73 0.34
N ALA A 111 4.50 -15.50 -0.56
CA ALA A 111 5.17 -16.55 -1.33
C ALA A 111 5.90 -17.56 -0.45
N ASP A 112 6.52 -17.11 0.63
CA ASP A 112 7.17 -17.99 1.61
C ASP A 112 6.18 -18.92 2.34
N VAL A 113 4.90 -18.52 2.44
CA VAL A 113 3.87 -19.29 3.15
C VAL A 113 3.05 -20.17 2.20
N VAL A 114 2.57 -19.61 1.07
CA VAL A 114 1.62 -20.31 0.18
C VAL A 114 2.28 -20.85 -1.11
N GLY A 115 3.54 -20.48 -1.37
CA GLY A 115 4.27 -20.76 -2.61
C GLY A 115 4.20 -19.60 -3.60
N ALA A 116 5.30 -19.38 -4.32
CA ALA A 116 5.40 -18.29 -5.31
C ALA A 116 4.39 -18.45 -6.46
N GLU A 117 4.17 -19.69 -6.89
CA GLU A 117 3.24 -20.04 -7.96
C GLU A 117 1.76 -19.83 -7.58
N ARG A 118 1.47 -19.66 -6.28
CA ARG A 118 0.14 -19.36 -5.75
C ARG A 118 -0.01 -17.91 -5.29
N THR A 119 1.02 -17.09 -5.47
CA THR A 119 1.03 -15.68 -5.09
C THR A 119 0.83 -14.79 -6.31
N VAL A 120 -0.13 -13.88 -6.22
CA VAL A 120 -0.42 -12.85 -7.23
C VAL A 120 -0.24 -11.49 -6.58
N GLY A 121 0.51 -10.61 -7.22
CA GLY A 121 0.67 -9.25 -6.75
C GLY A 121 -0.47 -8.34 -7.21
N ALA A 122 -0.86 -7.41 -6.36
CA ALA A 122 -1.75 -6.35 -6.77
C ALA A 122 -1.33 -4.99 -6.21
N PHE A 123 -1.23 -4.03 -7.10
CA PHE A 123 -1.06 -2.64 -6.76
C PHE A 123 -2.41 -1.97 -6.68
N VAL A 124 -2.75 -1.43 -5.51
CA VAL A 124 -3.99 -0.68 -5.27
C VAL A 124 -3.66 0.69 -4.69
N ASN A 125 -4.07 1.77 -5.35
CA ASN A 125 -3.75 3.14 -4.93
C ASN A 125 -4.99 4.01 -4.68
N PHE A 126 -6.17 3.40 -4.56
CA PHE A 126 -7.39 4.13 -4.21
C PHE A 126 -7.42 4.53 -2.74
N GLY A 127 -8.08 5.64 -2.44
CA GLY A 127 -8.22 6.17 -1.08
C GLY A 127 -9.48 5.64 -0.40
N ALA A 128 -9.33 4.91 0.69
CA ALA A 128 -10.43 4.48 1.55
C ALA A 128 -10.03 4.58 3.03
N ASP A 129 -11.03 4.76 3.90
CA ASP A 129 -10.85 4.79 5.35
C ASP A 129 -11.94 3.98 6.05
N TYR A 130 -11.53 3.17 7.02
CA TYR A 130 -12.44 2.55 7.97
C TYR A 130 -12.90 3.60 8.97
N LEU A 131 -14.20 3.84 9.04
CA LEU A 131 -14.78 4.84 9.94
C LEU A 131 -15.24 4.22 11.26
N GLU A 132 -16.09 3.20 11.17
CA GLU A 132 -16.68 2.49 12.29
C GLU A 132 -17.13 1.08 11.83
N PRO A 133 -17.51 0.17 12.75
CA PRO A 133 -18.01 -1.16 12.36
C PRO A 133 -19.10 -1.08 11.28
N GLY A 134 -18.89 -1.80 10.17
CA GLY A 134 -19.81 -1.84 9.03
C GLY A 134 -19.79 -0.60 8.11
N VAL A 135 -18.86 0.39 8.32
CA VAL A 135 -18.86 1.64 7.54
C VAL A 135 -17.47 1.98 7.03
N ILE A 136 -17.36 2.15 5.72
CA ILE A 136 -16.12 2.53 5.03
C ILE A 136 -16.37 3.79 4.19
N LEU A 137 -15.43 4.75 4.28
CA LEU A 137 -15.36 5.90 3.39
C LEU A 137 -14.55 5.53 2.15
N TYR A 138 -15.13 5.66 0.95
CA TYR A 138 -14.41 5.61 -0.33
C TYR A 138 -14.12 7.04 -0.79
N GLY A 139 -12.89 7.49 -0.48
CA GLY A 139 -12.49 8.90 -0.60
C GLY A 139 -11.90 9.29 -1.94
N GLY A 140 -11.38 8.35 -2.74
CA GLY A 140 -10.74 8.67 -4.01
C GLY A 140 -10.42 7.45 -4.86
N ARG A 141 -10.54 7.59 -6.19
CA ARG A 141 -10.07 6.58 -7.15
C ARG A 141 -8.56 6.63 -7.26
N GLY A 142 -7.95 5.52 -7.63
CA GLY A 142 -6.54 5.37 -7.90
C GLY A 142 -6.28 4.18 -8.81
N ALA A 143 -5.05 4.01 -9.24
CA ALA A 143 -4.67 2.90 -10.11
C ALA A 143 -4.86 1.55 -9.42
N VAL A 144 -5.30 0.56 -10.21
CA VAL A 144 -5.49 -0.83 -9.81
C VAL A 144 -4.79 -1.71 -10.84
N VAL A 145 -3.79 -2.44 -10.40
CA VAL A 145 -2.96 -3.29 -11.28
C VAL A 145 -2.82 -4.67 -10.66
N VAL A 146 -2.87 -5.71 -11.46
CA VAL A 146 -2.68 -7.09 -11.02
C VAL A 146 -1.68 -7.80 -11.94
N GLY A 147 -0.82 -8.66 -11.36
CA GLY A 147 0.16 -9.42 -12.13
C GLY A 147 0.71 -10.61 -11.35
N GLU A 148 1.16 -11.61 -12.09
CA GLU A 148 1.94 -12.71 -11.49
C GLU A 148 3.29 -12.18 -11.01
N ILE A 149 3.77 -12.68 -9.89
CA ILE A 149 5.07 -12.24 -9.33
C ILE A 149 6.27 -12.73 -10.17
N ASP A 150 6.07 -13.69 -11.07
CA ASP A 150 7.07 -14.15 -12.02
C ASP A 150 7.01 -13.43 -13.39
N GLY A 151 6.11 -12.46 -13.55
CA GLY A 151 5.96 -11.65 -14.74
C GLY A 151 5.17 -12.29 -15.89
N ARG A 152 4.66 -13.51 -15.74
CA ARG A 152 3.83 -14.14 -16.76
C ARG A 152 2.43 -13.49 -16.80
N VAL A 153 1.83 -13.39 -17.98
CA VAL A 153 0.42 -13.03 -18.11
C VAL A 153 -0.38 -14.32 -18.27
N THR A 154 -1.06 -14.74 -17.21
CA THR A 154 -1.79 -15.99 -17.14
C THR A 154 -3.30 -15.79 -17.33
N ARG A 155 -4.03 -16.87 -17.62
CA ARG A 155 -5.50 -16.84 -17.67
C ARG A 155 -6.13 -16.42 -16.33
N ARG A 156 -5.45 -16.71 -15.22
CA ARG A 156 -5.93 -16.39 -13.87
C ARG A 156 -5.86 -14.87 -13.63
N VAL A 157 -4.73 -14.19 -13.91
CA VAL A 157 -4.65 -12.72 -13.72
C VAL A 157 -5.58 -11.98 -14.68
N GLU A 158 -5.80 -12.50 -15.91
CA GLU A 158 -6.78 -11.95 -16.81
C GLU A 158 -8.23 -12.13 -16.29
N ALA A 159 -8.53 -13.25 -15.65
CA ALA A 159 -9.83 -13.45 -15.01
C ALA A 159 -10.04 -12.52 -13.79
N ILE A 160 -8.99 -12.35 -12.96
CA ILE A 160 -9.01 -11.40 -11.84
C ILE A 160 -9.24 -9.98 -12.37
N ARG A 161 -8.47 -9.54 -13.37
CA ARG A 161 -8.66 -8.22 -13.97
C ARG A 161 -10.09 -8.02 -14.49
N ARG A 162 -10.65 -9.00 -15.22
CA ARG A 162 -12.05 -8.88 -15.72
C ARG A 162 -13.04 -8.64 -14.59
N ALA A 163 -12.89 -9.32 -13.45
CA ALA A 163 -13.73 -9.09 -12.29
C ALA A 163 -13.47 -7.70 -11.65
N TRP A 164 -12.21 -7.26 -11.61
CA TRP A 164 -11.85 -5.98 -11.02
C TRP A 164 -12.19 -4.77 -11.90
N LEU A 165 -12.50 -4.96 -13.19
CA LEU A 165 -13.11 -3.92 -14.02
C LEU A 165 -14.48 -3.45 -13.48
N ASP A 166 -15.19 -4.31 -12.75
CA ASP A 166 -16.44 -3.94 -12.07
C ASP A 166 -16.20 -3.05 -10.84
N PHE A 167 -14.98 -3.03 -10.32
CA PHE A 167 -14.55 -2.10 -9.27
C PHE A 167 -13.98 -0.79 -9.87
N ASP A 168 -13.01 -0.89 -10.78
CA ASP A 168 -12.44 0.26 -11.50
C ASP A 168 -12.21 -0.09 -12.97
N ALA A 169 -12.85 0.68 -13.86
CA ALA A 169 -12.79 0.47 -15.31
C ALA A 169 -11.36 0.60 -15.88
N ARG A 170 -10.41 1.10 -15.10
CA ARG A 170 -8.98 1.25 -15.45
C ARG A 170 -8.10 0.13 -14.88
N ALA A 171 -8.69 -0.93 -14.32
CA ALA A 171 -7.91 -2.07 -13.85
C ALA A 171 -7.12 -2.72 -15.00
N ILE A 172 -5.82 -2.92 -14.81
CA ILE A 172 -4.93 -3.48 -15.82
C ILE A 172 -4.20 -4.73 -15.34
N VAL A 173 -3.76 -5.56 -16.29
CA VAL A 173 -2.77 -6.62 -16.06
C VAL A 173 -1.39 -6.10 -16.44
N THR A 174 -0.38 -6.50 -15.69
CA THR A 174 1.02 -6.20 -15.99
C THR A 174 1.88 -7.46 -15.93
N SER A 175 2.94 -7.49 -16.73
CA SER A 175 4.07 -8.42 -16.57
C SER A 175 5.16 -7.89 -15.62
N ASN A 176 4.98 -6.71 -15.05
CA ASN A 176 5.93 -6.05 -14.16
C ASN A 176 5.25 -5.55 -12.88
N ILE A 177 4.60 -6.47 -12.14
CA ILE A 177 3.90 -6.07 -10.90
C ILE A 177 4.88 -5.52 -9.85
N TRP A 178 6.09 -6.10 -9.79
CA TRP A 178 7.14 -5.59 -8.91
C TRP A 178 7.49 -4.13 -9.22
N GLY A 179 7.47 -3.74 -10.50
CA GLY A 179 7.72 -2.35 -10.89
C GLY A 179 6.73 -1.37 -10.25
N TYR A 180 5.45 -1.72 -10.24
CA TYR A 180 4.42 -0.91 -9.57
C TYR A 180 4.58 -0.90 -8.05
N LEU A 181 4.87 -2.05 -7.44
CA LEU A 181 5.08 -2.15 -5.99
C LEU A 181 6.29 -1.32 -5.55
N TRP A 182 7.45 -1.49 -6.19
CA TRP A 182 8.65 -0.71 -5.88
C TRP A 182 8.48 0.79 -6.18
N GLY A 183 7.78 1.15 -7.27
CA GLY A 183 7.43 2.54 -7.56
C GLY A 183 6.59 3.15 -6.43
N LYS A 184 5.64 2.37 -5.89
CA LYS A 184 4.81 2.81 -4.76
C LYS A 184 5.64 3.00 -3.49
N GLU A 185 6.61 2.14 -3.21
CA GLU A 185 7.48 2.30 -2.05
C GLU A 185 8.39 3.52 -2.17
N ALA A 186 8.86 3.86 -3.39
CA ALA A 186 9.62 5.08 -3.61
C ALA A 186 8.80 6.35 -3.29
N TYR A 187 7.55 6.42 -3.73
CA TYR A 187 6.63 7.49 -3.32
C TYR A 187 6.25 7.36 -1.84
N GLY A 188 6.06 6.14 -1.35
CA GLY A 188 5.75 5.83 0.05
C GLY A 188 6.80 6.37 1.02
N ALA A 189 8.09 6.27 0.70
CA ALA A 189 9.18 6.84 1.50
C ALA A 189 9.03 8.36 1.65
N MET A 190 8.63 9.08 0.58
CA MET A 190 8.32 10.51 0.68
C MET A 190 7.13 10.76 1.60
N LEU A 191 6.07 9.93 1.52
CA LEU A 191 4.88 10.06 2.38
C LEU A 191 5.19 9.77 3.85
N PHE A 192 6.07 8.81 4.15
CA PHE A 192 6.58 8.58 5.51
C PHE A 192 7.35 9.81 6.01
N ALA A 193 8.20 10.41 5.17
CA ALA A 193 8.93 11.62 5.55
C ALA A 193 7.99 12.82 5.79
N THR A 194 6.93 13.01 4.97
CA THR A 194 5.92 14.05 5.25
C THR A 194 5.19 13.82 6.57
N ALA A 195 5.00 12.56 6.99
CA ALA A 195 4.34 12.20 8.23
C ALA A 195 5.19 12.47 9.49
N LEU A 196 6.47 12.81 9.35
CA LEU A 196 7.30 13.31 10.46
C LEU A 196 6.84 14.69 10.96
N THR A 197 5.99 15.38 10.19
CA THR A 197 5.46 16.72 10.51
C THR A 197 3.93 16.70 10.60
N ASN A 198 3.35 17.85 10.98
CA ASN A 198 1.90 18.06 10.94
C ASN A 198 1.45 18.83 9.69
N GLU A 199 2.36 19.07 8.75
CA GLU A 199 2.04 19.72 7.49
C GLU A 199 1.23 18.78 6.58
N SER A 200 0.44 19.35 5.68
CA SER A 200 -0.20 18.55 4.64
C SER A 200 0.85 17.91 3.71
N ILE A 201 0.51 16.81 3.04
CA ILE A 201 1.40 16.17 2.05
C ILE A 201 1.90 17.22 1.04
N ALA A 202 0.97 18.03 0.50
CA ALA A 202 1.30 19.02 -0.52
C ALA A 202 2.23 20.12 0.02
N ASP A 203 1.99 20.61 1.24
CA ASP A 203 2.78 21.68 1.83
C ASP A 203 4.18 21.18 2.21
N ALA A 204 4.29 19.99 2.81
CA ALA A 204 5.57 19.37 3.14
C ALA A 204 6.43 19.15 1.88
N LEU A 205 5.85 18.59 0.80
CA LEU A 205 6.56 18.37 -0.48
C LEU A 205 6.92 19.68 -1.17
N ALA A 206 6.14 20.75 -0.97
CA ALA A 206 6.40 22.05 -1.60
C ALA A 206 7.56 22.81 -0.95
N MET A 207 7.96 22.48 0.30
CA MET A 207 9.03 23.21 1.01
C MET A 207 10.38 23.06 0.31
N PRO A 208 10.99 24.17 -0.20
CA PRO A 208 12.22 24.09 -1.01
C PRO A 208 13.38 23.39 -0.28
N ARG A 209 13.52 23.60 1.04
CA ARG A 209 14.61 23.05 1.86
C ARG A 209 14.59 21.52 1.97
N TYR A 210 13.46 20.86 1.74
CA TYR A 210 13.33 19.39 1.84
C TYR A 210 13.22 18.69 0.50
N ARG A 211 13.10 19.41 -0.62
CA ARG A 211 12.92 18.79 -1.95
C ARG A 211 14.04 17.80 -2.27
N ALA A 212 15.26 18.19 -1.96
CA ALA A 212 16.42 17.33 -2.19
C ALA A 212 16.44 16.09 -1.29
N LEU A 213 15.85 16.15 -0.08
CA LEU A 213 15.65 14.98 0.79
C LEU A 213 14.65 14.00 0.17
N TYR A 214 13.48 14.48 -0.30
CA TYR A 214 12.48 13.61 -0.94
C TYR A 214 13.05 12.93 -2.19
N VAL A 215 13.82 13.65 -3.00
CA VAL A 215 14.51 13.07 -4.16
C VAL A 215 15.46 11.96 -3.72
N ALA A 216 16.28 12.19 -2.70
CA ALA A 216 17.25 11.21 -2.23
C ALA A 216 16.59 9.95 -1.64
N LEU A 217 15.48 10.10 -0.90
CA LEU A 217 14.68 8.97 -0.40
C LEU A 217 14.18 8.10 -1.55
N ALA A 218 13.56 8.71 -2.58
CA ALA A 218 13.12 7.93 -3.74
C ALA A 218 14.28 7.23 -4.44
N GLN A 219 15.44 7.90 -4.57
CA GLN A 219 16.65 7.34 -5.19
C GLN A 219 17.18 6.12 -4.43
N GLU A 220 17.19 6.12 -3.10
CA GLU A 220 17.57 4.94 -2.29
C GLU A 220 16.66 3.75 -2.60
N ILE A 221 15.34 3.93 -2.57
CA ILE A 221 14.39 2.86 -2.86
C ILE A 221 14.57 2.32 -4.28
N LEU A 222 14.68 3.20 -5.26
CA LEU A 222 14.85 2.84 -6.67
C LEU A 222 16.20 2.16 -6.95
N ALA A 223 17.25 2.51 -6.20
CA ALA A 223 18.56 1.84 -6.29
C ALA A 223 18.46 0.39 -5.80
N VAL A 224 17.73 0.14 -4.71
CA VAL A 224 17.48 -1.23 -4.22
C VAL A 224 16.63 -2.02 -5.21
N ALA A 225 15.59 -1.42 -5.80
CA ALA A 225 14.78 -2.03 -6.85
C ALA A 225 15.66 -2.45 -8.05
N ALA A 226 16.53 -1.55 -8.52
CA ALA A 226 17.44 -1.82 -9.62
C ALA A 226 18.45 -2.95 -9.29
N ALA A 227 18.99 -2.99 -8.07
CA ALA A 227 19.86 -4.07 -7.59
C ALA A 227 19.12 -5.43 -7.56
N ARG A 228 17.79 -5.43 -7.46
CA ARG A 228 16.91 -6.62 -7.59
C ARG A 228 16.48 -6.90 -9.03
N GLY A 229 16.99 -6.15 -10.02
CA GLY A 229 16.60 -6.29 -11.42
C GLY A 229 15.20 -5.77 -11.74
N VAL A 230 14.61 -4.94 -10.87
CA VAL A 230 13.27 -4.38 -11.05
C VAL A 230 13.36 -2.97 -11.65
N THR A 231 12.63 -2.75 -12.74
CA THR A 231 12.37 -1.41 -13.29
C THR A 231 11.08 -0.90 -12.70
N ALA A 232 11.14 0.17 -11.90
CA ALA A 232 9.96 0.75 -11.27
C ALA A 232 9.01 1.37 -12.28
N GLU A 233 7.71 1.26 -12.03
CA GLU A 233 6.62 1.80 -12.87
C GLU A 233 5.98 3.03 -12.22
N GLY A 234 5.55 3.97 -13.07
CA GLY A 234 4.85 5.18 -12.66
C GLY A 234 3.35 4.97 -12.46
N PHE A 235 2.73 5.85 -11.68
CA PHE A 235 1.28 5.83 -11.40
C PHE A 235 0.82 7.19 -10.84
N ASP A 236 -0.42 7.56 -11.10
CA ASP A 236 -1.14 8.69 -10.46
C ASP A 236 -0.28 9.96 -10.24
N GLY A 237 0.55 10.34 -11.24
CA GLY A 237 1.41 11.52 -11.20
C GLY A 237 2.80 11.31 -10.61
N PHE A 238 3.14 10.10 -10.15
CA PHE A 238 4.52 9.73 -9.79
C PHE A 238 5.23 9.06 -10.96
N ASP A 239 6.34 9.64 -11.43
CA ASP A 239 7.23 9.06 -12.45
C ASP A 239 8.58 8.68 -11.80
N PRO A 240 8.85 7.38 -11.56
CA PRO A 240 10.12 6.94 -10.97
C PRO A 240 11.32 7.26 -11.87
N ASN A 241 11.15 7.38 -13.20
CA ASN A 241 12.24 7.70 -14.11
C ASN A 241 12.82 9.09 -13.86
N ALA A 242 12.03 10.00 -13.30
CA ALA A 242 12.47 11.35 -12.95
C ALA A 242 13.55 11.38 -11.85
N TYR A 243 13.65 10.31 -11.06
CA TYR A 243 14.58 10.19 -9.93
C TYR A 243 15.82 9.35 -10.24
N LEU A 244 15.91 8.74 -11.42
CA LEU A 244 17.07 7.92 -11.80
C LEU A 244 18.30 8.79 -12.10
N PRO A 245 19.54 8.26 -11.90
CA PRO A 245 20.77 9.02 -12.14
C PRO A 245 20.90 9.58 -13.56
N ARG A 246 20.28 8.92 -14.55
CA ARG A 246 20.29 9.34 -15.97
C ARG A 246 19.16 10.32 -16.34
N ALA A 247 18.31 10.68 -15.38
CA ALA A 247 17.22 11.62 -15.65
C ALA A 247 17.75 13.03 -15.96
N PRO A 248 17.04 13.84 -16.75
CA PRO A 248 17.37 15.27 -16.92
C PRO A 248 17.45 15.96 -15.56
N HIS A 249 18.38 16.91 -15.42
CA HIS A 249 18.70 17.57 -14.15
C HIS A 249 17.48 18.15 -13.41
N ASP A 250 16.47 18.61 -14.13
CA ASP A 250 15.25 19.22 -13.58
C ASP A 250 14.06 18.23 -13.47
N ALA A 251 14.23 16.98 -13.91
CA ALA A 251 13.14 15.99 -13.95
C ALA A 251 12.54 15.72 -12.57
N ALA A 252 13.39 15.48 -11.56
CA ALA A 252 12.92 15.23 -10.20
C ALA A 252 12.19 16.45 -9.61
N ALA A 253 12.65 17.67 -9.92
CA ALA A 253 11.99 18.89 -9.48
C ALA A 253 10.58 19.03 -10.10
N ARG A 254 10.45 18.79 -11.41
CA ARG A 254 9.15 18.80 -12.09
C ARG A 254 8.21 17.73 -11.55
N SER A 255 8.70 16.50 -11.34
CA SER A 255 7.89 15.42 -10.76
C SER A 255 7.38 15.78 -9.37
N LEU A 256 8.21 16.40 -8.52
CA LEU A 256 7.76 16.90 -7.23
C LEU A 256 6.69 18.00 -7.36
N ASP A 257 6.81 18.91 -8.34
CA ASP A 257 5.78 19.93 -8.59
C ASP A 257 4.45 19.31 -9.03
N GLU A 258 4.51 18.27 -9.86
CA GLU A 258 3.32 17.50 -10.26
C GLU A 258 2.67 16.78 -9.08
N LEU A 259 3.47 16.16 -8.20
CA LEU A 259 2.99 15.54 -6.96
C LEU A 259 2.35 16.56 -6.02
N VAL A 260 2.94 17.75 -5.85
CA VAL A 260 2.35 18.85 -5.07
C VAL A 260 1.01 19.25 -5.67
N ALA A 261 0.94 19.45 -6.99
CA ALA A 261 -0.29 19.82 -7.68
C ALA A 261 -1.36 18.72 -7.59
N HIS A 262 -0.96 17.44 -7.69
CA HIS A 262 -1.86 16.29 -7.53
C HIS A 262 -2.45 16.27 -6.10
N ASN A 263 -1.62 16.34 -5.08
CA ASN A 263 -2.05 16.29 -3.68
C ASN A 263 -2.90 17.49 -3.27
N ARG A 264 -2.67 18.70 -3.83
CA ARG A 264 -3.53 19.87 -3.59
C ARG A 264 -4.96 19.71 -4.09
N ARG A 265 -5.18 18.89 -5.12
CA ARG A 265 -6.53 18.58 -5.65
C ARG A 265 -7.23 17.48 -4.85
N SER A 266 -6.49 16.76 -3.99
CA SER A 266 -7.04 15.68 -3.18
C SER A 266 -7.76 16.23 -1.96
N ALA A 267 -8.94 15.69 -1.64
CA ALA A 267 -9.60 15.93 -0.36
C ALA A 267 -8.82 15.31 0.83
N LYS A 268 -7.93 14.37 0.55
CA LYS A 268 -7.07 13.71 1.53
C LYS A 268 -5.78 14.51 1.70
N THR A 269 -5.74 15.42 2.66
CA THR A 269 -4.59 16.29 2.91
C THR A 269 -3.42 15.59 3.58
N HIS A 270 -3.66 14.53 4.36
CA HIS A 270 -2.65 13.79 5.11
C HIS A 270 -2.66 12.29 4.75
N SER A 271 -1.49 11.65 4.86
CA SER A 271 -1.33 10.22 4.61
C SER A 271 -2.02 9.36 5.67
N GLY A 272 -2.23 8.08 5.38
CA GLY A 272 -2.65 7.09 6.38
C GLY A 272 -1.62 6.94 7.51
N ILE A 273 -0.34 7.10 7.20
CA ILE A 273 0.78 7.08 8.14
C ILE A 273 0.62 8.19 9.18
N TRP A 274 0.42 9.42 8.73
CA TRP A 274 0.17 10.55 9.62
C TRP A 274 -1.04 10.32 10.53
N ARG A 275 -2.14 9.76 9.99
CA ARG A 275 -3.33 9.46 10.81
C ARG A 275 -3.06 8.40 11.85
N ASP A 276 -2.25 7.38 11.53
CA ASP A 276 -1.88 6.35 12.49
C ASP A 276 -1.05 6.94 13.62
N LEU A 277 -0.14 7.88 13.34
CA LEU A 277 0.68 8.59 14.35
C LEU A 277 -0.11 9.65 15.12
N ALA A 278 -0.70 10.63 14.43
CA ALA A 278 -1.28 11.82 15.05
C ALA A 278 -2.66 11.59 15.67
N VAL A 279 -3.51 10.79 14.99
CA VAL A 279 -4.92 10.63 15.35
C VAL A 279 -5.17 9.35 16.11
N ARG A 280 -4.74 8.20 15.54
CA ARG A 280 -5.00 6.87 16.11
C ARG A 280 -3.98 6.45 17.15
N ARG A 281 -2.82 7.12 17.20
CA ARG A 281 -1.72 6.88 18.14
C ARG A 281 -1.35 5.41 18.24
N ARG A 282 -1.13 4.79 17.08
CA ARG A 282 -0.79 3.38 16.94
C ARG A 282 0.42 3.20 16.04
N ARG A 283 1.03 2.03 16.10
CA ARG A 283 2.12 1.66 15.20
C ARG A 283 1.71 1.75 13.74
N THR A 284 2.61 2.27 12.91
CA THR A 284 2.49 2.34 11.47
C THR A 284 2.91 1.01 10.83
N GLU A 285 2.95 0.97 9.51
CA GLU A 285 3.48 -0.16 8.74
C GLU A 285 4.93 0.08 8.30
N VAL A 286 5.69 0.95 8.99
CA VAL A 286 7.02 1.38 8.56
C VAL A 286 8.01 0.23 8.40
N ASP A 287 7.99 -0.75 9.31
CA ASP A 287 8.87 -1.92 9.25
C ASP A 287 8.53 -2.80 8.03
N ALA A 288 7.26 -3.02 7.78
CA ALA A 288 6.79 -3.87 6.68
C ALA A 288 6.92 -3.20 5.30
N GLN A 289 7.00 -1.87 5.23
CA GLN A 289 7.18 -1.12 3.99
C GLN A 289 8.64 -0.70 3.80
N LEU A 290 9.18 0.14 4.68
CA LEU A 290 10.53 0.66 4.54
C LEU A 290 11.60 -0.20 5.22
N GLY A 291 11.29 -0.81 6.37
CA GLY A 291 12.23 -1.69 7.09
C GLY A 291 12.66 -2.90 6.24
N ILE A 292 11.73 -3.51 5.52
CA ILE A 292 12.04 -4.60 4.59
C ILE A 292 12.97 -4.15 3.46
N ILE A 293 12.82 -2.91 2.96
CA ILE A 293 13.70 -2.36 1.90
C ILE A 293 15.11 -2.13 2.44
N VAL A 294 15.25 -1.64 3.67
CA VAL A 294 16.55 -1.52 4.33
C VAL A 294 17.23 -2.89 4.45
N ALA A 295 16.49 -3.93 4.84
CA ALA A 295 17.01 -5.29 4.92
C ALA A 295 17.44 -5.83 3.55
N ILE A 296 16.62 -5.64 2.52
CA ILE A 296 16.93 -6.04 1.13
C ILE A 296 18.15 -5.26 0.61
N GLY A 297 18.22 -3.97 0.86
CA GLY A 297 19.36 -3.11 0.47
C GLY A 297 20.66 -3.58 1.11
N ASN A 298 20.66 -3.90 2.40
CA ASN A 298 21.81 -4.45 3.10
C ASN A 298 22.26 -5.79 2.50
N ALA A 299 21.33 -6.69 2.20
CA ALA A 299 21.62 -7.97 1.57
C ALA A 299 22.17 -7.83 0.14
N ALA A 300 21.79 -6.76 -0.57
CA ALA A 300 22.24 -6.43 -1.93
C ALA A 300 23.48 -5.50 -1.96
N ASN A 301 24.07 -5.16 -0.82
CA ASN A 301 25.13 -4.16 -0.71
C ASN A 301 24.75 -2.80 -1.34
N THR A 302 23.49 -2.41 -1.24
CA THR A 302 22.93 -1.16 -1.71
C THR A 302 22.51 -0.32 -0.51
N PRO A 303 23.30 0.68 -0.07
CA PRO A 303 23.05 1.42 1.15
C PRO A 303 21.76 2.24 1.08
N THR A 304 21.01 2.26 2.19
CA THR A 304 19.78 3.04 2.35
C THR A 304 19.76 3.84 3.66
N PRO A 305 20.78 4.69 3.90
CA PRO A 305 20.94 5.34 5.21
C PRO A 305 19.83 6.35 5.53
N LEU A 306 19.27 7.06 4.54
CA LEU A 306 18.15 7.98 4.78
C LEU A 306 16.87 7.20 5.11
N THR A 307 16.62 6.10 4.39
CA THR A 307 15.47 5.22 4.64
C THR A 307 15.56 4.58 6.02
N ALA A 308 16.75 4.08 6.40
CA ALA A 308 16.98 3.52 7.75
C ALA A 308 16.72 4.58 8.84
N ARG A 309 17.24 5.80 8.65
CA ARG A 309 17.02 6.90 9.60
C ARG A 309 15.54 7.31 9.67
N LEU A 310 14.84 7.29 8.54
CA LEU A 310 13.40 7.56 8.51
C LEU A 310 12.62 6.52 9.34
N VAL A 311 12.95 5.24 9.23
CA VAL A 311 12.34 4.17 10.05
C VAL A 311 12.56 4.44 11.54
N GLU A 312 13.79 4.77 11.96
CA GLU A 312 14.09 5.12 13.36
C GLU A 312 13.27 6.32 13.85
N LEU A 313 13.15 7.39 13.06
CA LEU A 313 12.38 8.58 13.44
C LEU A 313 10.88 8.31 13.56
N ILE A 314 10.33 7.43 12.72
CA ILE A 314 8.94 6.96 12.86
C ILE A 314 8.78 6.20 14.18
N HIS A 315 9.70 5.29 14.53
CA HIS A 315 9.67 4.58 15.81
C HIS A 315 9.79 5.53 17.00
N ASP A 316 10.64 6.57 16.90
CA ASP A 316 10.76 7.60 17.94
C ASP A 316 9.43 8.30 18.19
N ILE A 317 8.65 8.60 17.12
CA ILE A 317 7.32 9.20 17.24
C ILE A 317 6.33 8.18 17.83
N GLU A 318 6.32 6.94 17.35
CA GLU A 318 5.44 5.87 17.85
C GLU A 318 5.63 5.60 19.34
N ASN A 319 6.87 5.70 19.82
CA ASN A 319 7.23 5.48 21.22
C ASN A 319 7.09 6.76 22.07
N GLY A 320 6.75 7.90 21.48
CA GLY A 320 6.57 9.17 22.17
C GLY A 320 7.87 9.86 22.58
N SER A 321 9.05 9.37 22.13
CA SER A 321 10.35 9.98 22.40
C SER A 321 10.62 11.21 21.52
N ARG A 322 9.84 11.38 20.44
CA ARG A 322 9.93 12.51 19.52
C ARG A 322 8.54 12.97 19.08
N ALA A 323 8.37 14.28 18.88
CA ALA A 323 7.13 14.84 18.37
C ALA A 323 7.12 14.89 16.83
N GLN A 324 5.92 14.82 16.22
CA GLN A 324 5.74 15.20 14.83
C GLN A 324 5.95 16.73 14.70
N SER A 325 7.04 17.14 14.07
CA SER A 325 7.40 18.55 13.88
C SER A 325 8.37 18.74 12.72
N LEU A 326 8.55 19.97 12.29
CA LEU A 326 9.58 20.32 11.31
C LEU A 326 10.99 19.99 11.81
N ASP A 327 11.26 20.10 13.11
CA ASP A 327 12.57 19.72 13.71
C ASP A 327 12.86 18.23 13.51
N THR A 328 11.82 17.38 13.51
CA THR A 328 11.99 15.94 13.22
C THR A 328 12.33 15.71 11.76
N LEU A 329 11.73 16.45 10.84
CA LEU A 329 12.09 16.40 9.43
C LEU A 329 13.48 17.02 9.16
N ASP A 330 13.86 18.09 9.88
CA ASP A 330 15.20 18.67 9.83
C ASP A 330 16.28 17.66 10.28
N ALA A 331 15.99 16.84 11.31
CA ALA A 331 16.92 15.78 11.77
C ALA A 331 17.17 14.70 10.69
N LEU A 332 16.17 14.41 9.83
CA LEU A 332 16.37 13.55 8.68
C LEU A 332 17.16 14.25 7.57
N ALA A 333 16.84 15.51 7.29
CA ALA A 333 17.51 16.30 6.23
C ALA A 333 18.99 16.54 6.53
N ALA A 334 19.37 16.69 7.79
CA ALA A 334 20.76 16.90 8.21
C ALA A 334 21.67 15.72 7.85
N LEU A 335 21.19 14.48 7.88
CA LEU A 335 21.95 13.29 7.48
C LEU A 335 22.37 13.37 6.00
N ARG A 336 21.49 13.88 5.12
CA ARG A 336 21.81 14.06 3.70
C ARG A 336 22.92 15.11 3.48
N GLY A 337 22.89 16.20 4.28
CA GLY A 337 23.94 17.25 4.18
C GLY A 337 25.34 16.72 4.46
N ASN A 338 25.47 15.82 5.42
CA ASN A 338 26.73 15.19 5.78
C ASN A 338 27.25 14.21 4.71
N GLN A 339 26.38 13.60 3.91
CA GLN A 339 26.76 12.68 2.82
C GLN A 339 27.20 13.40 1.55
N ALA A 340 26.73 14.62 1.30
CA ALA A 340 27.12 15.41 0.14
C ALA A 340 28.48 16.13 0.32
N GLY A 341 29.02 16.13 1.52
CA GLY A 341 30.31 16.74 1.88
C GLY A 341 31.46 15.74 2.15
N ALA A 342 31.20 14.43 2.07
CA ALA A 342 32.18 13.35 2.19
C ALA A 342 32.48 12.71 0.83
#